data_967600bf5d615389decd9ad95b4503f1
#
_entry.id   967600bf5d615389decd9ad95b4503f1
#
_cell.length_a   1.000
_cell.length_b   1.000
_cell.length_c   1.000
_cell.angle_alpha   90.00
_cell.angle_beta   90.00
_cell.angle_gamma   90.00
#
_symmetry.space_group_name_H-M   'P 1'
#
loop_
_entity.id
_entity.type
_entity.pdbx_description
1 polymer ?
#
loop_
_entity_poly.entity_id
_entity_poly.type
_entity_poly.pdbx_seq_one_letter_code
_entity_poly.pdbx_strand_id
1 'polypeptide(L)'
;MKKLIAYYSRSGQNYFGGQIKEVEVGNTEKLANIINEVMDGDIYKIEQVNPYSNDYKTCVKQAMEDNKNNSRPELKNMLDSIDDYDVIYLGYPNYCGTMPMAVFTFLDSFDFSDKTVYPFCTHEGSGFGHSLNDLRKYCSNVERGIEIVGSKVDQKKDEIISWLKEIQWLNKQREEIV
;
A
#
# COMPACT_ATOMS: atom_id res chain seq x y z
N MET A 1 -3.43 7.79 19.22
CA MET A 1 -3.49 6.65 18.25
C MET A 1 -2.12 6.46 17.60
N LYS A 2 -1.52 5.29 17.76
CA LYS A 2 -0.25 4.94 17.11
C LYS A 2 -0.52 4.49 15.66
N LYS A 3 0.30 4.94 14.72
CA LYS A 3 0.07 4.75 13.27
C LYS A 3 1.22 3.97 12.65
N LEU A 4 0.88 3.06 11.75
CA LEU A 4 1.82 2.34 10.87
C LEU A 4 1.54 2.72 9.41
N ILE A 5 2.59 3.05 8.66
CA ILE A 5 2.52 3.19 7.20
C ILE A 5 3.25 1.98 6.62
N ALA A 6 2.49 0.93 6.30
CA ALA A 6 3.01 -0.27 5.68
C ALA A 6 2.78 -0.21 4.17
N TYR A 7 3.81 -0.45 3.36
CA TYR A 7 3.65 -0.37 1.92
C TYR A 7 4.58 -1.30 1.15
N TYR A 8 4.09 -1.78 0.01
CA TYR A 8 4.89 -2.44 -1.01
C TYR A 8 5.16 -1.44 -2.14
N SER A 9 6.42 -1.34 -2.56
CA SER A 9 6.81 -0.51 -3.70
C SER A 9 7.99 -1.12 -4.42
N ARG A 10 8.12 -0.85 -5.70
CA ARG A 10 9.19 -1.36 -6.54
C ARG A 10 9.86 -0.21 -7.28
N SER A 11 11.19 -0.09 -7.11
CA SER A 11 12.07 0.72 -7.97
C SER A 11 12.46 -0.06 -9.23
N GLY A 12 13.30 0.50 -10.06
CA GLY A 12 13.75 -0.11 -11.31
C GLY A 12 12.76 0.10 -12.45
N GLN A 13 12.69 -0.84 -13.39
CA GLN A 13 11.80 -0.71 -14.53
C GLN A 13 10.33 -0.81 -14.11
N ASN A 14 9.58 0.25 -14.37
CA ASN A 14 8.15 0.35 -14.11
C ASN A 14 7.40 0.89 -15.33
N TYR A 15 6.12 0.53 -15.44
CA TYR A 15 5.22 1.22 -16.37
C TYR A 15 4.87 2.57 -15.77
N PHE A 16 5.20 3.63 -16.48
CA PHE A 16 5.13 5.00 -15.97
C PHE A 16 4.69 5.94 -17.08
N GLY A 17 3.46 6.44 -17.01
CA GLY A 17 2.93 7.41 -17.96
C GLY A 17 2.91 6.91 -19.41
N GLY A 18 2.57 5.64 -19.63
CA GLY A 18 2.43 5.06 -20.97
C GLY A 18 3.69 4.38 -21.52
N GLN A 19 4.78 4.33 -20.77
CA GLN A 19 6.04 3.72 -21.22
C GLN A 19 6.79 3.05 -20.06
N ILE A 20 7.69 2.13 -20.37
CA ILE A 20 8.57 1.52 -19.37
C ILE A 20 9.71 2.49 -19.10
N LYS A 21 9.91 2.84 -17.83
CA LYS A 21 10.99 3.73 -17.35
C LYS A 21 11.71 3.10 -16.17
N GLU A 22 12.98 3.42 -16.05
CA GLU A 22 13.75 3.19 -14.83
C GLU A 22 13.41 4.28 -13.81
N VAL A 23 12.98 3.89 -12.61
CA VAL A 23 12.69 4.83 -11.51
C VAL A 23 13.51 4.45 -10.29
N GLU A 24 14.11 5.44 -9.65
CA GLU A 24 14.90 5.23 -8.42
C GLU A 24 14.00 4.93 -7.22
N VAL A 25 12.88 5.63 -7.13
CA VAL A 25 11.88 5.47 -6.07
C VAL A 25 10.55 5.11 -6.70
N GLY A 26 9.97 3.99 -6.28
CA GLY A 26 8.67 3.55 -6.77
C GLY A 26 7.53 4.51 -6.38
N ASN A 27 6.48 4.53 -7.18
CA ASN A 27 5.37 5.47 -6.99
C ASN A 27 4.64 5.28 -5.66
N THR A 28 4.45 4.04 -5.22
CA THR A 28 3.81 3.76 -3.91
C THR A 28 4.69 4.27 -2.76
N GLU A 29 6.00 4.15 -2.86
CA GLU A 29 6.94 4.68 -1.85
C GLU A 29 6.89 6.20 -1.77
N LYS A 30 6.83 6.90 -2.91
CA LYS A 30 6.62 8.35 -2.94
C LYS A 30 5.33 8.75 -2.21
N LEU A 31 4.24 8.05 -2.49
CA LEU A 31 2.96 8.29 -1.83
C LEU A 31 3.04 8.00 -0.32
N ALA A 32 3.70 6.91 0.08
CA ALA A 32 3.92 6.57 1.49
C ALA A 32 4.73 7.65 2.22
N ASN A 33 5.74 8.21 1.58
CA ASN A 33 6.55 9.29 2.16
C ASN A 33 5.73 10.58 2.38
N ILE A 34 4.87 10.95 1.41
CA ILE A 34 3.96 12.10 1.58
C ILE A 34 2.99 11.85 2.74
N ILE A 35 2.45 10.64 2.86
CA ILE A 35 1.57 10.26 3.97
C ILE A 35 2.33 10.39 5.30
N ASN A 36 3.56 9.89 5.37
CA ASN A 36 4.35 9.95 6.58
C ASN A 36 4.73 11.38 7.01
N GLU A 37 5.04 12.26 6.06
CA GLU A 37 5.29 13.68 6.33
C GLU A 37 4.12 14.37 7.07
N VAL A 38 2.88 13.92 6.81
CA VAL A 38 1.66 14.53 7.39
C VAL A 38 1.19 13.77 8.64
N MET A 39 1.28 12.45 8.63
CA MET A 39 0.66 11.61 9.66
C MET A 39 1.60 11.24 10.79
N ASP A 40 2.92 11.36 10.59
CA ASP A 40 3.98 11.07 11.57
C ASP A 40 3.78 9.70 12.23
N GLY A 41 3.90 8.64 11.40
CA GLY A 41 3.76 7.24 11.81
C GLY A 41 5.06 6.45 11.64
N ASP A 42 5.08 5.24 12.17
CA ASP A 42 6.17 4.31 11.89
C ASP A 42 6.06 3.80 10.44
N ILE A 43 7.18 3.69 9.75
CA ILE A 43 7.24 3.19 8.37
C ILE A 43 7.69 1.73 8.34
N TYR A 44 6.99 0.91 7.57
CA TYR A 44 7.39 -0.46 7.25
C TYR A 44 7.26 -0.73 5.73
N LYS A 45 8.39 -1.03 5.09
CA LYS A 45 8.40 -1.45 3.69
C LYS A 45 8.23 -2.95 3.59
N ILE A 46 7.17 -3.38 2.93
CA ILE A 46 6.89 -4.79 2.63
C ILE A 46 7.80 -5.21 1.48
N GLU A 47 8.82 -6.02 1.77
CA GLU A 47 9.79 -6.49 0.79
C GLU A 47 9.90 -8.01 0.79
N GLN A 48 9.95 -8.59 -0.40
CA GLN A 48 10.18 -10.02 -0.57
C GLN A 48 11.65 -10.38 -0.34
N VAL A 49 11.90 -11.55 0.26
CA VAL A 49 13.27 -12.12 0.34
C VAL A 49 13.83 -12.34 -1.07
N ASN A 50 12.99 -12.84 -1.98
CA ASN A 50 13.30 -13.02 -3.39
C ASN A 50 12.46 -12.01 -4.20
N PRO A 51 13.00 -10.80 -4.50
CA PRO A 51 12.26 -9.79 -5.25
C PRO A 51 12.03 -10.22 -6.69
N TYR A 52 10.99 -9.67 -7.31
CA TYR A 52 10.76 -9.83 -8.75
C TYR A 52 11.90 -9.21 -9.57
N SER A 53 12.06 -9.69 -10.81
CA SER A 53 13.07 -9.20 -11.75
C SER A 53 13.00 -7.68 -11.94
N ASN A 54 14.16 -7.04 -12.15
CA ASN A 54 14.19 -5.63 -12.56
C ASN A 54 13.59 -5.44 -13.96
N ASP A 55 13.71 -6.42 -14.87
CA ASP A 55 13.06 -6.38 -16.17
C ASP A 55 11.53 -6.37 -15.99
N TYR A 56 10.88 -5.32 -16.50
CA TYR A 56 9.45 -5.11 -16.29
C TYR A 56 8.58 -6.26 -16.80
N LYS A 57 8.88 -6.78 -18.00
CA LYS A 57 8.09 -7.86 -18.60
C LYS A 57 8.21 -9.16 -17.82
N THR A 58 9.40 -9.46 -17.32
CA THR A 58 9.66 -10.61 -16.45
C THR A 58 8.96 -10.45 -15.11
N CYS A 59 9.03 -9.27 -14.50
CA CYS A 59 8.31 -8.95 -13.27
C CYS A 59 6.79 -9.18 -13.42
N VAL A 60 6.21 -8.70 -14.53
CA VAL A 60 4.76 -8.91 -14.79
C VAL A 60 4.41 -10.39 -14.85
N LYS A 61 5.22 -11.21 -15.53
CA LYS A 61 5.00 -12.66 -15.60
C LYS A 61 5.07 -13.31 -14.23
N GLN A 62 6.09 -12.98 -13.44
CA GLN A 62 6.26 -13.49 -12.07
C GLN A 62 5.08 -13.10 -11.18
N ALA A 63 4.64 -11.84 -11.23
CA ALA A 63 3.49 -11.37 -10.46
C ALA A 63 2.18 -12.05 -10.87
N MET A 64 1.98 -12.29 -12.18
CA MET A 64 0.81 -13.02 -12.68
C MET A 64 0.82 -14.50 -12.25
N GLU A 65 1.98 -15.15 -12.25
CA GLU A 65 2.13 -16.54 -11.78
C GLU A 65 1.86 -16.63 -10.27
N ASP A 66 2.44 -15.75 -9.48
CA ASP A 66 2.18 -15.70 -8.03
C ASP A 66 0.70 -15.44 -7.72
N ASN A 67 0.07 -14.53 -8.46
CA ASN A 67 -1.37 -14.27 -8.30
C ASN A 67 -2.20 -15.51 -8.65
N LYS A 68 -1.92 -16.17 -9.78
CA LYS A 68 -2.60 -17.40 -10.21
C LYS A 68 -2.47 -18.52 -9.18
N ASN A 69 -1.28 -18.68 -8.59
CA ASN A 69 -0.97 -19.72 -7.62
C ASN A 69 -1.37 -19.34 -6.19
N ASN A 70 -1.90 -18.13 -5.97
CA ASN A 70 -2.18 -17.57 -4.65
C ASN A 70 -0.96 -17.68 -3.71
N SER A 71 0.23 -17.35 -4.25
CA SER A 71 1.51 -17.46 -3.56
C SER A 71 1.60 -16.55 -2.34
N ARG A 72 2.42 -16.95 -1.37
CA ARG A 72 2.76 -16.15 -0.20
C ARG A 72 4.28 -15.98 -0.12
N PRO A 73 4.85 -15.02 -0.87
CA PRO A 73 6.29 -14.76 -0.85
C PRO A 73 6.76 -14.44 0.55
N GLU A 74 7.90 -15.02 0.94
CA GLU A 74 8.55 -14.71 2.21
C GLU A 74 8.99 -13.25 2.24
N LEU A 75 8.77 -12.57 3.38
CA LEU A 75 9.09 -11.17 3.58
C LEU A 75 10.38 -10.98 4.37
N LYS A 76 11.13 -9.93 4.03
CA LYS A 76 12.29 -9.46 4.80
C LYS A 76 11.85 -8.67 6.01
N ASN A 77 12.65 -8.74 7.08
CA ASN A 77 12.52 -7.85 8.23
C ASN A 77 11.07 -7.71 8.72
N MET A 78 10.35 -8.85 8.81
CA MET A 78 8.99 -8.86 9.30
C MET A 78 8.91 -8.21 10.68
N LEU A 79 7.88 -7.42 10.91
CA LEU A 79 7.58 -6.88 12.24
C LEU A 79 7.28 -8.01 13.22
N ASP A 80 7.67 -7.86 14.47
CA ASP A 80 7.36 -8.83 15.51
C ASP A 80 5.86 -8.81 15.84
N SER A 81 5.23 -7.65 15.82
CA SER A 81 3.79 -7.44 16.08
C SER A 81 3.30 -6.13 15.47
N ILE A 82 1.98 -6.03 15.25
CA ILE A 82 1.27 -4.80 14.95
C ILE A 82 0.30 -4.38 16.08
N ASP A 83 0.33 -5.04 17.21
CA ASP A 83 -0.66 -4.86 18.30
C ASP A 83 -0.71 -3.44 18.83
N ASP A 84 0.43 -2.76 18.87
CA ASP A 84 0.54 -1.38 19.35
C ASP A 84 -0.09 -0.33 18.40
N TYR A 85 -0.41 -0.69 17.17
CA TYR A 85 -0.94 0.25 16.19
C TYR A 85 -2.47 0.23 16.17
N ASP A 86 -3.06 1.41 16.24
CA ASP A 86 -4.51 1.61 16.12
C ASP A 86 -4.93 1.81 14.66
N VAL A 87 -4.06 2.47 13.89
CA VAL A 87 -4.32 2.89 12.52
C VAL A 87 -3.21 2.40 11.59
N ILE A 88 -3.59 1.78 10.49
CA ILE A 88 -2.66 1.29 9.47
C ILE A 88 -2.99 1.92 8.12
N TYR A 89 -2.03 2.67 7.58
CA TYR A 89 -2.04 3.09 6.19
C TYR A 89 -1.38 1.99 5.37
N LEU A 90 -2.15 1.30 4.52
CA LEU A 90 -1.66 0.16 3.74
C LEU A 90 -1.55 0.54 2.26
N GLY A 91 -0.31 0.58 1.76
CA GLY A 91 0.02 1.02 0.42
C GLY A 91 0.48 -0.10 -0.52
N TYR A 92 0.00 -0.04 -1.76
CA TYR A 92 0.38 -1.01 -2.78
C TYR A 92 0.13 -0.49 -4.20
N PRO A 93 0.90 -0.96 -5.19
CA PRO A 93 0.53 -0.80 -6.59
C PRO A 93 -0.55 -1.82 -6.96
N ASN A 94 -1.41 -1.47 -7.92
CA ASN A 94 -2.32 -2.46 -8.49
C ASN A 94 -1.54 -3.48 -9.32
N TYR A 95 -1.50 -4.73 -8.84
CA TYR A 95 -0.94 -5.88 -9.54
C TYR A 95 -2.05 -6.89 -9.82
N CYS A 96 -2.25 -7.23 -11.09
CA CYS A 96 -3.26 -8.21 -11.51
C CYS A 96 -4.69 -7.88 -11.03
N GLY A 97 -5.04 -6.62 -10.93
CA GLY A 97 -6.35 -6.16 -10.46
C GLY A 97 -6.52 -6.14 -8.94
N THR A 98 -5.49 -6.45 -8.18
CA THR A 98 -5.49 -6.49 -6.72
C THR A 98 -4.15 -6.02 -6.13
N MET A 99 -3.84 -6.41 -4.91
CA MET A 99 -2.57 -6.16 -4.23
C MET A 99 -1.50 -7.17 -4.69
N PRO A 100 -0.20 -6.82 -4.68
CA PRO A 100 0.88 -7.79 -4.82
C PRO A 100 0.78 -8.91 -3.77
N MET A 101 1.17 -10.13 -4.11
CA MET A 101 1.06 -11.29 -3.21
C MET A 101 1.87 -11.13 -1.92
N ALA A 102 2.95 -10.35 -1.93
CA ALA A 102 3.69 -9.96 -0.73
C ALA A 102 2.83 -9.21 0.31
N VAL A 103 1.87 -8.40 -0.16
CA VAL A 103 0.91 -7.72 0.73
C VAL A 103 -0.04 -8.73 1.39
N PHE A 104 -0.46 -9.76 0.67
CA PHE A 104 -1.25 -10.85 1.26
C PHE A 104 -0.45 -11.64 2.30
N THR A 105 0.86 -11.85 2.09
CA THR A 105 1.72 -12.44 3.12
C THR A 105 1.72 -11.59 4.39
N PHE A 106 1.84 -10.27 4.26
CA PHE A 106 1.77 -9.35 5.39
C PHE A 106 0.40 -9.41 6.11
N LEU A 107 -0.70 -9.44 5.34
CA LEU A 107 -2.05 -9.54 5.88
C LEU A 107 -2.29 -10.89 6.62
N ASP A 108 -1.77 -11.99 6.08
CA ASP A 108 -1.88 -13.31 6.72
C ASP A 108 -1.07 -13.41 8.02
N SER A 109 -0.08 -12.54 8.22
CA SER A 109 0.88 -12.64 9.33
C SER A 109 0.40 -11.97 10.61
N PHE A 110 -0.65 -11.14 10.57
CA PHE A 110 -1.11 -10.36 11.71
C PHE A 110 -2.63 -10.32 11.82
N ASP A 111 -3.14 -9.99 13.01
CA ASP A 111 -4.56 -9.75 13.24
C ASP A 111 -4.91 -8.27 13.02
N PHE A 112 -5.80 -8.02 12.07
CA PHE A 112 -6.30 -6.69 11.72
C PHE A 112 -7.72 -6.41 12.23
N SER A 113 -8.28 -7.29 13.08
CA SER A 113 -9.69 -7.23 13.48
C SER A 113 -10.06 -5.97 14.25
N ASP A 114 -9.12 -5.41 15.02
CA ASP A 114 -9.29 -4.20 15.84
C ASP A 114 -8.61 -2.94 15.22
N LYS A 115 -8.05 -3.07 14.01
CA LYS A 115 -7.31 -2.00 13.35
C LYS A 115 -8.20 -1.20 12.39
N THR A 116 -7.98 0.11 12.33
CA THR A 116 -8.55 0.97 11.28
C THR A 116 -7.56 1.04 10.12
N VAL A 117 -7.97 0.57 8.94
CA VAL A 117 -7.09 0.49 7.77
C VAL A 117 -7.51 1.52 6.71
N TYR A 118 -6.57 2.38 6.33
CA TYR A 118 -6.69 3.33 5.22
C TYR A 118 -5.85 2.84 4.04
N PRO A 119 -6.43 2.23 3.00
CA PRO A 119 -5.69 1.79 1.83
C PRO A 119 -5.28 2.97 0.93
N PHE A 120 -4.06 2.88 0.39
CA PHE A 120 -3.62 3.78 -0.66
C PHE A 120 -3.00 2.99 -1.82
N CYS A 121 -3.46 3.26 -3.04
CA CYS A 121 -3.10 2.49 -4.22
C CYS A 121 -2.50 3.38 -5.31
N THR A 122 -1.41 2.93 -5.91
CA THR A 122 -0.89 3.51 -7.15
C THR A 122 -1.19 2.60 -8.34
N HIS A 123 -1.53 3.19 -9.45
CA HIS A 123 -1.90 2.47 -10.68
C HIS A 123 -1.61 3.34 -11.91
N GLU A 124 -1.72 2.78 -13.10
CA GLU A 124 -1.61 3.51 -14.36
C GLU A 124 -2.93 3.45 -15.17
N GLY A 125 -4.08 3.47 -14.46
CA GLY A 125 -5.42 3.52 -15.06
C GLY A 125 -6.42 2.49 -14.52
N SER A 126 -5.97 1.53 -13.71
CA SER A 126 -6.82 0.43 -13.20
C SER A 126 -7.48 0.69 -11.84
N GLY A 127 -7.12 1.78 -11.16
CA GLY A 127 -7.64 2.09 -9.83
C GLY A 127 -7.32 1.01 -8.80
N PHE A 128 -8.17 0.88 -7.79
CA PHE A 128 -8.08 -0.19 -6.79
C PHE A 128 -8.34 -1.60 -7.34
N GLY A 129 -8.98 -1.72 -8.51
CA GLY A 129 -9.45 -3.01 -8.99
C GLY A 129 -10.38 -3.68 -7.97
N HIS A 130 -10.13 -4.95 -7.64
CA HIS A 130 -10.89 -5.67 -6.59
C HIS A 130 -10.15 -5.74 -5.24
N SER A 131 -9.04 -5.02 -5.10
CA SER A 131 -8.20 -5.08 -3.90
C SER A 131 -8.93 -4.69 -2.61
N LEU A 132 -9.87 -3.74 -2.65
CA LEU A 132 -10.66 -3.38 -1.48
C LEU A 132 -11.57 -4.54 -1.00
N ASN A 133 -12.10 -5.33 -1.92
CA ASN A 133 -12.88 -6.52 -1.58
C ASN A 133 -11.99 -7.60 -0.95
N ASP A 134 -10.77 -7.75 -1.48
CA ASP A 134 -9.80 -8.67 -0.90
C ASP A 134 -9.35 -8.21 0.49
N LEU A 135 -9.05 -6.93 0.66
CA LEU A 135 -8.64 -6.34 1.94
C LEU A 135 -9.71 -6.54 3.04
N ARG A 136 -10.99 -6.40 2.70
CA ARG A 136 -12.10 -6.60 3.65
C ARG A 136 -12.26 -8.03 4.15
N LYS A 137 -11.57 -9.00 3.56
CA LYS A 137 -11.50 -10.38 4.09
C LYS A 137 -10.57 -10.50 5.30
N TYR A 138 -9.64 -9.56 5.44
CA TYR A 138 -8.65 -9.51 6.53
C TYR A 138 -8.96 -8.46 7.59
N CYS A 139 -9.54 -7.34 7.17
CA CYS A 139 -9.70 -6.15 7.99
C CYS A 139 -11.18 -5.84 8.19
N SER A 140 -11.62 -5.78 9.44
CA SER A 140 -13.03 -5.48 9.80
C SER A 140 -13.39 -4.02 9.53
N ASN A 141 -12.43 -3.10 9.66
CA ASN A 141 -12.64 -1.68 9.46
C ASN A 141 -11.71 -1.12 8.37
N VAL A 142 -12.18 -1.19 7.12
CA VAL A 142 -11.51 -0.59 5.95
C VAL A 142 -12.20 0.72 5.60
N GLU A 143 -11.51 1.80 5.87
CA GLU A 143 -11.98 3.16 5.64
C GLU A 143 -11.77 3.61 4.18
N ARG A 144 -12.25 4.82 3.86
CA ARG A 144 -12.06 5.42 2.54
C ARG A 144 -10.58 5.65 2.26
N GLY A 145 -10.05 4.92 1.29
CA GLY A 145 -8.69 5.07 0.80
C GLY A 145 -8.52 6.14 -0.28
N ILE A 146 -7.31 6.21 -0.81
CA ILE A 146 -6.97 7.04 -1.97
C ILE A 146 -6.29 6.19 -3.05
N GLU A 147 -6.68 6.42 -4.29
CA GLU A 147 -6.00 5.87 -5.46
C GLU A 147 -5.40 6.99 -6.31
N ILE A 148 -4.16 6.84 -6.71
CA ILE A 148 -3.43 7.86 -7.49
C ILE A 148 -2.80 7.20 -8.71
N VAL A 149 -2.94 7.85 -9.86
CA VAL A 149 -2.13 7.47 -11.04
C VAL A 149 -0.66 7.66 -10.68
N GLY A 150 0.09 6.56 -10.69
CA GLY A 150 1.44 6.50 -10.12
C GLY A 150 2.39 7.52 -10.73
N SER A 151 2.36 7.70 -12.05
CA SER A 151 3.15 8.71 -12.76
C SER A 151 2.80 10.16 -12.40
N LYS A 152 1.72 10.39 -11.66
CA LYS A 152 1.23 11.72 -11.25
C LYS A 152 1.32 11.99 -9.75
N VAL A 153 1.88 11.09 -8.96
CA VAL A 153 1.96 11.26 -7.49
C VAL A 153 2.53 12.62 -7.10
N ASP A 154 3.64 13.03 -7.70
CA ASP A 154 4.30 14.29 -7.39
C ASP A 154 3.41 15.53 -7.72
N GLN A 155 2.51 15.41 -8.70
CA GLN A 155 1.58 16.46 -9.12
C GLN A 155 0.29 16.49 -8.28
N LYS A 156 0.03 15.45 -7.51
CA LYS A 156 -1.20 15.26 -6.71
C LYS A 156 -0.99 15.47 -5.21
N LYS A 157 0.12 16.08 -4.81
CA LYS A 157 0.46 16.29 -3.39
C LYS A 157 -0.66 17.01 -2.62
N ASP A 158 -1.28 18.03 -3.22
CA ASP A 158 -2.37 18.77 -2.57
C ASP A 158 -3.62 17.92 -2.35
N GLU A 159 -3.97 17.06 -3.31
CA GLU A 159 -5.08 16.12 -3.19
C GLU A 159 -4.82 15.09 -2.08
N ILE A 160 -3.61 14.55 -2.01
CA ILE A 160 -3.18 13.61 -0.98
C ILE A 160 -3.25 14.27 0.40
N ILE A 161 -2.72 15.48 0.54
CA ILE A 161 -2.76 16.24 1.80
C ILE A 161 -4.20 16.55 2.22
N SER A 162 -5.08 16.88 1.27
CA SER A 162 -6.50 17.15 1.55
C SER A 162 -7.20 15.90 2.12
N TRP A 163 -6.95 14.73 1.53
CA TRP A 163 -7.45 13.45 2.02
C TRP A 163 -6.95 13.15 3.43
N LEU A 164 -5.66 13.37 3.72
CA LEU A 164 -5.09 13.16 5.04
C LEU A 164 -5.66 14.10 6.11
N LYS A 165 -5.91 15.36 5.76
CA LYS A 165 -6.57 16.34 6.66
C LYS A 165 -8.00 15.93 7.00
N GLU A 166 -8.75 15.40 6.03
CA GLU A 166 -10.08 14.83 6.26
C GLU A 166 -10.03 13.69 7.28
N ILE A 167 -9.06 12.77 7.14
CA ILE A 167 -8.84 11.67 8.08
C ILE A 167 -8.50 12.20 9.49
N GLN A 168 -7.59 13.17 9.60
CA GLN A 168 -7.23 13.76 10.89
C GLN A 168 -8.43 14.40 11.59
N TRP A 169 -9.26 15.09 10.83
CA TRP A 169 -10.49 15.68 11.36
C TRP A 169 -11.48 14.62 11.85
N LEU A 170 -11.72 13.58 11.06
CA LEU A 170 -12.61 12.47 11.43
C LEU A 170 -12.11 11.74 12.68
N ASN A 171 -10.83 11.45 12.76
CA ASN A 171 -10.24 10.78 13.92
C ASN A 171 -10.36 11.62 15.19
N LYS A 172 -10.15 12.96 15.09
CA LYS A 172 -10.35 13.86 16.22
C LYS A 172 -11.79 13.85 16.72
N GLN A 173 -12.78 13.86 15.81
CA GLN A 173 -14.20 13.78 16.20
C GLN A 173 -14.53 12.46 16.92
N ARG A 174 -13.92 11.35 16.52
CA ARG A 174 -14.09 10.05 17.19
C ARG A 174 -13.52 10.03 18.60
N GLU A 175 -12.38 10.67 18.83
CA GLU A 175 -11.77 10.78 20.16
C GLU A 175 -12.58 11.68 21.13
N GLU A 176 -13.27 12.70 20.61
CA GLU A 176 -14.11 13.60 21.40
C GLU A 176 -15.46 13.00 21.85
N ILE A 177 -15.89 11.88 21.23
CA ILE A 177 -17.17 11.21 21.51
C ILE A 177 -17.02 10.08 22.56
N VAL A 178 -15.80 9.65 22.85
CA VAL A 178 -15.47 8.61 23.84
C VAL A 178 -15.15 9.25 25.17
#